data_d18f5be2e73b1a28cc0592d0ef90cca0
#
_entry.id   d18f5be2e73b1a28cc0592d0ef90cca0
#
_cell.length_a   1.000
_cell.length_b   1.000
_cell.length_c   1.000
_cell.angle_alpha   90.00
_cell.angle_beta   90.00
_cell.angle_gamma   90.00
#
_symmetry.space_group_name_H-M   'P 1'
#
loop_
_entity.id
_entity.type
_entity.pdbx_description
1 polymer ?
#
loop_
_entity_poly.entity_id
_entity_poly.type
_entity_poly.pdbx_seq_one_letter_code
_entity_poly.pdbx_strand_id
1 'polypeptide(L)'
;MKRREFIVKTALGSAAAALPFSGELFAQARQAAGKPLDIVALYGATASEMFERGIAEMGGMGRFVKKGDSVVLKPNIGWDQPPEVGANTDPDLVGLVVKKCFEAGAKEVLCFDHTCGNDWQNRYKMSGIAGKVEANGGKMVAGNDEYMFAERDIPRGKSLKRAQVHKLAANPDVFINIPVLKHHGGAKITCALKNYMGCIYDRQWWHRNDMPQCIADYATCQKTTLTIVD
;
A
#
# COMPACT_ATOMS: atom_id res chain seq x y z
N MET A 1 17.44 17.38 17.48
CA MET A 1 17.35 18.09 16.20
C MET A 1 15.92 18.56 16.00
N LYS A 2 15.68 19.87 15.81
CA LYS A 2 14.33 20.42 15.64
C LYS A 2 13.83 20.10 14.22
N ARG A 3 12.51 19.83 14.04
CA ARG A 3 11.90 19.52 12.73
C ARG A 3 12.33 20.49 11.62
N ARG A 4 12.50 21.76 11.95
CA ARG A 4 12.93 22.82 11.02
C ARG A 4 14.38 22.63 10.56
N GLU A 5 15.27 22.14 11.40
CA GLU A 5 16.68 21.87 11.06
C GLU A 5 16.83 20.62 10.19
N PHE A 6 15.95 19.62 10.35
CA PHE A 6 15.91 18.45 9.50
C PHE A 6 15.50 18.83 8.07
N ILE A 7 14.44 19.63 7.92
CA ILE A 7 13.99 20.10 6.60
C ILE A 7 15.05 20.98 5.91
N VAL A 8 15.71 21.87 6.65
CA VAL A 8 16.77 22.74 6.10
C VAL A 8 18.02 21.94 5.72
N LYS A 9 18.42 20.96 6.51
CA LYS A 9 19.59 20.11 6.20
C LYS A 9 19.33 19.18 5.02
N THR A 10 18.09 18.68 4.85
CA THR A 10 17.69 17.91 3.68
C THR A 10 17.62 18.80 2.43
N ALA A 11 17.21 20.07 2.55
CA ALA A 11 17.18 21.02 1.46
C ALA A 11 18.58 21.57 1.08
N LEU A 12 19.51 21.69 2.02
CA LEU A 12 20.89 22.15 1.76
C LEU A 12 21.81 21.03 1.25
N GLY A 13 21.43 19.76 1.43
CA GLY A 13 22.09 18.62 0.80
C GLY A 13 21.77 18.48 -0.69
N SER A 14 20.78 19.20 -1.19
CA SER A 14 20.43 19.31 -2.60
C SER A 14 20.40 20.79 -2.97
N ALA A 15 21.53 21.33 -3.42
CA ALA A 15 21.65 22.67 -4.00
C ALA A 15 20.76 22.91 -5.25
N ALA A 16 19.85 21.97 -5.53
CA ALA A 16 18.86 21.98 -6.62
C ALA A 16 17.47 22.50 -6.21
N ALA A 17 17.23 22.88 -4.95
CA ALA A 17 15.87 23.20 -4.46
C ALA A 17 15.36 24.59 -4.84
N ALA A 18 16.11 25.39 -5.60
CA ALA A 18 15.73 26.75 -6.01
C ALA A 18 15.63 26.97 -7.53
N LEU A 19 15.74 25.92 -8.34
CA LEU A 19 15.59 26.00 -9.79
C LEU A 19 14.22 25.43 -10.22
N PRO A 20 13.58 25.95 -11.28
CA PRO A 20 12.36 25.38 -11.80
C PRO A 20 12.57 23.90 -12.13
N PHE A 21 11.73 23.07 -11.59
CA PHE A 21 11.77 21.62 -11.62
C PHE A 21 11.85 21.09 -13.08
N SER A 22 13.04 20.89 -13.59
CA SER A 22 13.26 20.07 -14.77
C SER A 22 13.64 18.67 -14.31
N GLY A 23 12.87 17.65 -14.73
CA GLY A 23 13.09 16.24 -14.35
C GLY A 23 14.50 15.73 -14.70
N GLU A 24 15.21 16.40 -15.59
CA GLU A 24 16.58 16.09 -16.02
C GLU A 24 17.64 16.32 -14.93
N LEU A 25 17.48 17.33 -14.06
CA LEU A 25 18.47 17.63 -13.01
C LEU A 25 18.46 16.55 -11.91
N PHE A 26 17.30 15.99 -11.60
CA PHE A 26 17.18 14.85 -10.68
C PHE A 26 17.72 13.55 -11.29
N ALA A 27 17.55 13.34 -12.60
CA ALA A 27 18.11 12.20 -13.31
C ALA A 27 19.64 12.24 -13.29
N GLN A 28 20.26 13.43 -13.47
CA GLN A 28 21.72 13.58 -13.43
C GLN A 28 22.32 13.39 -12.03
N ALA A 29 21.66 13.87 -10.97
CA ALA A 29 22.09 13.66 -9.58
C ALA A 29 22.06 12.16 -9.19
N ARG A 30 21.20 11.37 -9.80
CA ARG A 30 21.08 9.91 -9.61
C ARG A 30 22.18 9.09 -10.29
N GLN A 31 22.57 9.44 -11.51
CA GLN A 31 23.68 8.77 -12.18
C GLN A 31 24.98 8.82 -11.36
N ALA A 32 25.13 9.85 -10.52
CA ALA A 32 26.29 9.98 -9.63
C ALA A 32 26.23 9.08 -8.36
N ALA A 33 25.04 8.62 -7.93
CA ALA A 33 24.87 7.90 -6.66
C ALA A 33 24.84 6.36 -6.77
N GLY A 34 24.55 5.80 -7.94
CA GLY A 34 24.61 4.37 -8.23
C GLY A 34 23.68 3.43 -7.44
N LYS A 35 22.84 3.96 -6.53
CA LYS A 35 21.92 3.16 -5.70
C LYS A 35 20.45 3.52 -5.98
N PRO A 36 19.56 2.52 -6.07
CA PRO A 36 18.11 2.76 -6.14
C PRO A 36 17.62 3.52 -4.92
N LEU A 37 16.61 4.38 -5.12
CA LEU A 37 15.99 5.12 -4.02
C LEU A 37 15.13 4.21 -3.14
N ASP A 38 15.02 4.52 -1.86
CA ASP A 38 14.13 3.83 -0.92
C ASP A 38 12.77 4.52 -0.76
N ILE A 39 12.70 5.82 -1.09
CA ILE A 39 11.49 6.63 -1.06
C ILE A 39 11.48 7.54 -2.27
N VAL A 40 10.33 7.56 -2.98
CA VAL A 40 10.08 8.45 -4.11
C VAL A 40 8.73 9.13 -3.90
N ALA A 41 8.67 10.45 -4.08
CA ALA A 41 7.44 11.23 -4.07
C ALA A 41 7.28 11.91 -5.43
N LEU A 42 6.13 11.71 -6.06
CA LEU A 42 5.80 12.22 -7.39
C LEU A 42 4.46 12.97 -7.35
N TYR A 43 4.28 13.90 -8.27
CA TYR A 43 3.04 14.67 -8.43
C TYR A 43 2.90 15.16 -9.88
N GLY A 44 1.67 15.55 -10.24
CA GLY A 44 1.42 16.24 -11.51
C GLY A 44 1.17 15.36 -12.71
N ALA A 45 0.87 14.05 -12.48
CA ALA A 45 0.50 13.10 -13.51
C ALA A 45 -0.59 12.14 -12.99
N THR A 46 -1.05 11.21 -13.81
CA THR A 46 -1.96 10.13 -13.35
C THR A 46 -1.26 9.19 -12.37
N ALA A 47 -2.05 8.51 -11.52
CA ALA A 47 -1.51 7.55 -10.55
C ALA A 47 -0.64 6.47 -11.24
N SER A 48 -1.06 5.99 -12.41
CA SER A 48 -0.33 5.00 -13.21
C SER A 48 1.02 5.54 -13.70
N GLU A 49 1.06 6.75 -14.30
CA GLU A 49 2.29 7.37 -14.77
C GLU A 49 3.27 7.65 -13.64
N MET A 50 2.77 8.16 -12.52
CA MET A 50 3.57 8.37 -11.32
C MET A 50 4.14 7.06 -10.77
N PHE A 51 3.34 6.00 -10.73
CA PHE A 51 3.81 4.68 -10.30
C PHE A 51 4.92 4.15 -11.22
N GLU A 52 4.73 4.16 -12.55
CA GLU A 52 5.75 3.68 -13.49
C GLU A 52 7.08 4.41 -13.31
N ARG A 53 7.01 5.73 -13.20
CA ARG A 53 8.20 6.54 -12.95
C ARG A 53 8.81 6.24 -11.58
N GLY A 54 7.99 6.17 -10.52
CA GLY A 54 8.46 5.91 -9.16
C GLY A 54 9.12 4.56 -9.00
N ILE A 55 8.52 3.51 -9.55
CA ILE A 55 9.08 2.15 -9.44
C ILE A 55 10.39 2.02 -10.23
N ALA A 56 10.52 2.69 -11.38
CA ALA A 56 11.77 2.75 -12.13
C ALA A 56 12.87 3.42 -11.30
N GLU A 57 12.55 4.55 -10.63
CA GLU A 57 13.44 5.27 -9.75
C GLU A 57 13.89 4.41 -8.54
N MET A 58 13.06 3.51 -8.07
CA MET A 58 13.35 2.56 -7.00
C MET A 58 14.12 1.31 -7.48
N GLY A 59 14.50 1.24 -8.75
CA GLY A 59 15.26 0.11 -9.32
C GLY A 59 14.40 -0.96 -10.00
N GLY A 60 13.14 -0.64 -10.30
CA GLY A 60 12.20 -1.52 -10.99
C GLY A 60 11.49 -2.52 -10.08
N MET A 61 10.39 -3.11 -10.58
CA MET A 61 9.58 -4.06 -9.82
C MET A 61 10.36 -5.33 -9.44
N GLY A 62 11.34 -5.73 -10.26
CA GLY A 62 12.24 -6.86 -9.98
C GLY A 62 13.12 -6.69 -8.72
N ARG A 63 13.19 -5.49 -8.13
CA ARG A 63 13.80 -5.30 -6.80
C ARG A 63 12.95 -5.95 -5.70
N PHE A 64 11.63 -5.93 -5.85
CA PHE A 64 10.65 -6.28 -4.82
C PHE A 64 10.02 -7.65 -5.06
N VAL A 65 9.83 -8.05 -6.32
CA VAL A 65 9.21 -9.32 -6.74
C VAL A 65 10.22 -10.15 -7.49
N LYS A 66 10.35 -11.43 -7.11
CA LYS A 66 11.25 -12.39 -7.75
C LYS A 66 10.45 -13.43 -8.54
N LYS A 67 11.12 -14.08 -9.47
CA LYS A 67 10.52 -15.18 -10.24
C LYS A 67 10.01 -16.29 -9.29
N GLY A 68 8.75 -16.61 -9.44
CA GLY A 68 8.06 -17.64 -8.66
C GLY A 68 7.42 -17.16 -7.36
N ASP A 69 7.53 -15.88 -6.98
CA ASP A 69 6.87 -15.34 -5.80
C ASP A 69 5.35 -15.35 -5.93
N SER A 70 4.66 -15.61 -4.82
CA SER A 70 3.25 -15.31 -4.61
C SER A 70 3.12 -13.90 -4.04
N VAL A 71 2.46 -13.03 -4.79
CA VAL A 71 2.31 -11.61 -4.42
C VAL A 71 0.93 -11.36 -3.85
N VAL A 72 0.86 -10.69 -2.72
CA VAL A 72 -0.39 -10.23 -2.12
C VAL A 72 -0.49 -8.71 -2.24
N LEU A 73 -1.53 -8.23 -2.89
CA LEU A 73 -1.88 -6.82 -2.97
C LEU A 73 -2.96 -6.47 -1.96
N LYS A 74 -2.73 -5.41 -1.22
CA LYS A 74 -3.66 -4.87 -0.23
C LYS A 74 -4.00 -3.41 -0.58
N PRO A 75 -4.91 -3.15 -1.54
CA PRO A 75 -5.43 -1.81 -1.78
C PRO A 75 -6.35 -1.36 -0.64
N ASN A 76 -6.87 -0.15 -0.72
CA ASN A 76 -7.99 0.30 0.10
C ASN A 76 -9.29 0.12 -0.70
N ILE A 77 -10.12 -0.87 -0.33
CA ILE A 77 -11.46 -1.10 -0.88
C ILE A 77 -12.47 -1.02 0.27
N GLY A 78 -12.60 0.18 0.85
CA GLY A 78 -13.45 0.37 2.02
C GLY A 78 -14.95 0.50 1.68
N TRP A 79 -15.26 1.06 0.52
CA TRP A 79 -16.59 1.61 0.21
C TRP A 79 -17.12 1.11 -1.12
N ASP A 80 -18.45 1.01 -1.24
CA ASP A 80 -19.20 0.76 -2.47
C ASP A 80 -19.36 2.05 -3.30
N GLN A 81 -18.23 2.68 -3.60
CA GLN A 81 -18.16 3.92 -4.35
C GLN A 81 -17.37 3.73 -5.64
N PRO A 82 -17.80 4.40 -6.74
CA PRO A 82 -17.07 4.34 -7.99
C PRO A 82 -15.72 5.10 -7.90
N PRO A 83 -14.80 4.86 -8.84
CA PRO A 83 -13.44 5.42 -8.80
C PRO A 83 -13.39 6.95 -8.71
N GLU A 84 -14.33 7.65 -9.35
CA GLU A 84 -14.40 9.11 -9.44
C GLU A 84 -14.55 9.79 -8.07
N VAL A 85 -15.04 9.06 -7.07
CA VAL A 85 -15.20 9.56 -5.69
C VAL A 85 -13.87 9.61 -4.94
N GLY A 86 -12.85 8.86 -5.37
CA GLY A 86 -11.55 8.78 -4.68
C GLY A 86 -11.62 8.14 -3.28
N ALA A 87 -12.70 7.40 -2.98
CA ALA A 87 -12.88 6.75 -1.68
C ALA A 87 -12.06 5.46 -1.53
N ASN A 88 -11.75 4.82 -2.62
CA ASN A 88 -10.95 3.59 -2.74
C ASN A 88 -9.66 3.89 -3.51
N THR A 89 -8.71 2.95 -3.51
CA THR A 89 -7.49 3.05 -4.33
C THR A 89 -7.87 3.10 -5.81
N ASP A 90 -7.13 3.88 -6.61
CA ASP A 90 -7.31 3.97 -8.06
C ASP A 90 -7.20 2.58 -8.71
N PRO A 91 -8.24 2.13 -9.47
CA PRO A 91 -8.27 0.79 -10.05
C PRO A 91 -7.23 0.61 -11.16
N ASP A 92 -6.90 1.64 -11.93
CA ASP A 92 -5.89 1.57 -12.99
C ASP A 92 -4.50 1.39 -12.40
N LEU A 93 -4.21 2.09 -11.29
CA LEU A 93 -2.99 1.87 -10.53
C LEU A 93 -2.88 0.42 -10.03
N VAL A 94 -3.94 -0.13 -9.43
CA VAL A 94 -3.93 -1.51 -8.94
C VAL A 94 -3.72 -2.50 -10.08
N GLY A 95 -4.43 -2.34 -11.20
CA GLY A 95 -4.26 -3.17 -12.38
C GLY A 95 -2.84 -3.13 -12.95
N LEU A 96 -2.24 -1.95 -13.00
CA LEU A 96 -0.87 -1.77 -13.45
C LEU A 96 0.14 -2.45 -12.51
N VAL A 97 -0.07 -2.36 -11.19
CA VAL A 97 0.77 -3.08 -10.20
C VAL A 97 0.69 -4.59 -10.41
N VAL A 98 -0.51 -5.15 -10.65
CA VAL A 98 -0.68 -6.57 -11.00
C VAL A 98 0.17 -6.94 -12.21
N LYS A 99 0.02 -6.20 -13.31
CA LYS A 99 0.79 -6.41 -14.54
C LYS A 99 2.30 -6.39 -14.28
N LYS A 100 2.79 -5.39 -13.53
CA LYS A 100 4.22 -5.25 -13.20
C LYS A 100 4.74 -6.37 -12.31
N CYS A 101 3.91 -6.96 -11.44
CA CYS A 101 4.27 -8.14 -10.67
C CYS A 101 4.50 -9.36 -11.59
N PHE A 102 3.61 -9.62 -12.55
CA PHE A 102 3.79 -10.70 -13.52
C PHE A 102 4.99 -10.45 -14.45
N GLU A 103 5.20 -9.23 -14.92
CA GLU A 103 6.39 -8.85 -15.71
C GLU A 103 7.70 -9.12 -14.92
N ALA A 104 7.69 -8.98 -13.60
CA ALA A 104 8.81 -9.31 -12.72
C ALA A 104 8.96 -10.82 -12.43
N GLY A 105 7.99 -11.64 -12.85
CA GLY A 105 8.05 -13.10 -12.75
C GLY A 105 7.25 -13.70 -11.59
N ALA A 106 6.31 -12.97 -11.00
CA ALA A 106 5.39 -13.53 -10.01
C ALA A 106 4.65 -14.76 -10.59
N LYS A 107 4.47 -15.81 -9.78
CA LYS A 107 3.68 -16.99 -10.18
C LYS A 107 2.17 -16.74 -10.05
N GLU A 108 1.80 -15.89 -9.14
CA GLU A 108 0.41 -15.46 -8.89
C GLU A 108 0.37 -14.11 -8.20
N VAL A 109 -0.72 -13.39 -8.40
CA VAL A 109 -1.02 -12.12 -7.73
C VAL A 109 -2.42 -12.21 -7.15
N LEU A 110 -2.52 -12.14 -5.82
CA LEU A 110 -3.76 -12.23 -5.06
C LEU A 110 -4.08 -10.86 -4.46
N CYS A 111 -5.32 -10.42 -4.61
CA CYS A 111 -5.76 -9.11 -4.12
C CYS A 111 -6.93 -9.26 -3.17
N PHE A 112 -6.89 -8.57 -2.03
CA PHE A 112 -7.99 -8.56 -1.06
C PHE A 112 -8.02 -7.26 -0.25
N ASP A 113 -9.17 -6.98 0.33
CA ASP A 113 -9.38 -6.05 1.45
C ASP A 113 -10.55 -6.50 2.31
N HIS A 114 -10.47 -6.41 3.62
CA HIS A 114 -11.63 -6.51 4.48
C HIS A 114 -12.39 -5.18 4.40
N THR A 115 -13.47 -5.17 3.62
CA THR A 115 -14.27 -3.97 3.32
C THR A 115 -15.13 -3.51 4.49
N CYS A 116 -15.65 -2.30 4.44
CA CYS A 116 -16.63 -1.80 5.42
C CYS A 116 -18.03 -2.36 5.11
N GLY A 117 -18.58 -3.24 5.96
CA GLY A 117 -19.87 -3.92 5.77
C GLY A 117 -19.73 -5.28 5.08
N ASN A 118 -20.87 -5.97 4.90
CA ASN A 118 -20.89 -7.41 4.62
C ASN A 118 -20.81 -7.77 3.13
N ASP A 119 -21.21 -6.88 2.22
CA ASP A 119 -21.22 -7.13 0.77
C ASP A 119 -19.87 -6.73 0.17
N TRP A 120 -18.84 -7.55 0.41
CA TRP A 120 -17.50 -7.27 -0.11
C TRP A 120 -17.41 -7.44 -1.63
N GLN A 121 -18.19 -8.36 -2.23
CA GLN A 121 -18.21 -8.58 -3.68
C GLN A 121 -18.65 -7.33 -4.43
N ASN A 122 -19.74 -6.70 -3.96
CA ASN A 122 -20.22 -5.46 -4.56
C ASN A 122 -19.20 -4.33 -4.45
N ARG A 123 -18.52 -4.19 -3.31
CA ARG A 123 -17.47 -3.18 -3.13
C ARG A 123 -16.28 -3.39 -4.04
N TYR A 124 -15.85 -4.62 -4.20
CA TYR A 124 -14.78 -4.97 -5.14
C TYR A 124 -15.16 -4.61 -6.58
N LYS A 125 -16.42 -4.88 -6.96
CA LYS A 125 -16.97 -4.53 -8.29
C LYS A 125 -17.12 -3.01 -8.46
N MET A 126 -17.77 -2.34 -7.51
CA MET A 126 -18.09 -0.91 -7.59
C MET A 126 -16.83 -0.02 -7.59
N SER A 127 -15.80 -0.41 -6.84
CA SER A 127 -14.51 0.29 -6.88
C SER A 127 -13.77 0.16 -8.22
N GLY A 128 -14.21 -0.71 -9.12
CA GLY A 128 -13.52 -1.02 -10.37
C GLY A 128 -12.27 -1.88 -10.21
N ILE A 129 -11.80 -2.10 -8.98
CA ILE A 129 -10.53 -2.80 -8.70
C ILE A 129 -10.59 -4.26 -9.15
N ALA A 130 -11.70 -4.97 -8.88
CA ALA A 130 -11.83 -6.37 -9.28
C ALA A 130 -11.62 -6.56 -10.78
N GLY A 131 -12.31 -5.78 -11.60
CA GLY A 131 -12.17 -5.87 -13.06
C GLY A 131 -10.76 -5.59 -13.56
N LYS A 132 -10.05 -4.64 -12.96
CA LYS A 132 -8.65 -4.32 -13.34
C LYS A 132 -7.65 -5.38 -12.88
N VAL A 133 -7.84 -5.96 -11.70
CA VAL A 133 -7.03 -7.07 -11.19
C VAL A 133 -7.17 -8.29 -12.11
N GLU A 134 -8.40 -8.70 -12.40
CA GLU A 134 -8.71 -9.87 -13.22
C GLU A 134 -8.26 -9.69 -14.68
N ALA A 135 -8.50 -8.52 -15.28
CA ALA A 135 -8.05 -8.19 -16.63
C ALA A 135 -6.51 -8.27 -16.80
N ASN A 136 -5.75 -8.13 -15.71
CA ASN A 136 -4.29 -8.26 -15.72
C ASN A 136 -3.80 -9.61 -15.18
N GLY A 137 -4.69 -10.62 -15.04
CA GLY A 137 -4.34 -12.00 -14.67
C GLY A 137 -4.25 -12.24 -13.15
N GLY A 138 -4.51 -11.24 -12.32
CA GLY A 138 -4.60 -11.39 -10.87
C GLY A 138 -5.92 -12.03 -10.43
N LYS A 139 -6.04 -12.34 -9.14
CA LYS A 139 -7.24 -12.95 -8.56
C LYS A 139 -7.71 -12.14 -7.35
N MET A 140 -9.01 -11.85 -7.31
CA MET A 140 -9.64 -11.34 -6.10
C MET A 140 -9.92 -12.47 -5.12
N VAL A 141 -9.66 -12.22 -3.84
CA VAL A 141 -9.86 -13.19 -2.75
C VAL A 141 -10.84 -12.62 -1.75
N ALA A 142 -11.69 -13.48 -1.17
CA ALA A 142 -12.68 -13.10 -0.17
C ALA A 142 -12.02 -12.34 0.99
N GLY A 143 -12.44 -11.11 1.23
CA GLY A 143 -11.83 -10.23 2.22
C GLY A 143 -12.56 -10.20 3.57
N ASN A 144 -13.85 -10.61 3.60
CA ASN A 144 -14.69 -10.50 4.79
C ASN A 144 -15.08 -11.84 5.42
N ASP A 145 -14.85 -12.95 4.73
CA ASP A 145 -15.28 -14.27 5.19
C ASP A 145 -14.44 -14.74 6.37
N GLU A 146 -15.07 -15.08 7.48
CA GLU A 146 -14.40 -15.42 8.75
C GLU A 146 -13.37 -16.54 8.61
N TYR A 147 -13.65 -17.56 7.79
CA TYR A 147 -12.72 -18.66 7.55
C TYR A 147 -11.39 -18.25 6.89
N MET A 148 -11.33 -17.02 6.32
CA MET A 148 -10.10 -16.46 5.76
C MET A 148 -9.17 -15.89 6.83
N PHE A 149 -9.58 -15.83 8.08
CA PHE A 149 -8.79 -15.25 9.16
C PHE A 149 -8.27 -16.32 10.11
N ALA A 150 -7.16 -16.03 10.75
CA ALA A 150 -6.56 -16.86 11.78
C ALA A 150 -5.93 -15.99 12.88
N GLU A 151 -5.91 -16.49 14.10
CA GLU A 151 -5.29 -15.80 15.22
C GLU A 151 -3.78 -15.68 15.02
N ARG A 152 -3.25 -14.51 15.29
CA ARG A 152 -1.82 -14.20 15.25
C ARG A 152 -1.42 -13.38 16.47
N ASP A 153 -0.34 -13.78 17.14
CA ASP A 153 0.26 -13.02 18.22
C ASP A 153 0.98 -11.76 17.72
N ILE A 154 0.93 -10.72 18.54
CA ILE A 154 1.61 -9.43 18.32
C ILE A 154 2.53 -9.18 19.51
N PRO A 155 3.69 -9.82 19.58
CA PRO A 155 4.53 -9.85 20.80
C PRO A 155 5.00 -8.47 21.24
N ARG A 156 5.22 -7.56 20.29
CA ARG A 156 5.65 -6.17 20.55
C ARG A 156 4.50 -5.18 20.74
N GLY A 157 3.25 -5.62 20.60
CA GLY A 157 2.10 -4.77 20.82
C GLY A 157 2.02 -4.27 22.28
N LYS A 158 1.58 -3.07 22.50
CA LYS A 158 1.29 -2.53 23.83
C LYS A 158 -0.13 -2.88 24.27
N SER A 159 -1.11 -2.50 23.48
CA SER A 159 -2.55 -2.73 23.72
C SER A 159 -3.06 -3.96 22.98
N LEU A 160 -2.62 -4.17 21.74
CA LEU A 160 -3.04 -5.30 20.90
C LEU A 160 -2.02 -6.44 21.01
N LYS A 161 -2.35 -7.49 21.76
CA LYS A 161 -1.48 -8.67 21.97
C LYS A 161 -1.68 -9.77 20.94
N ARG A 162 -2.85 -9.82 20.32
CA ARG A 162 -3.23 -10.77 19.25
C ARG A 162 -4.35 -10.20 18.40
N ALA A 163 -4.49 -10.70 17.20
CA ALA A 163 -5.57 -10.32 16.28
C ALA A 163 -5.90 -11.49 15.33
N GLN A 164 -7.15 -11.53 14.86
CA GLN A 164 -7.52 -12.39 13.75
C GLN A 164 -7.11 -11.74 12.44
N VAL A 165 -6.05 -12.26 11.84
CA VAL A 165 -5.38 -11.71 10.65
C VAL A 165 -5.76 -12.54 9.43
N HIS A 166 -6.05 -11.88 8.31
CA HIS A 166 -6.31 -12.53 7.04
C HIS A 166 -5.12 -13.41 6.63
N LYS A 167 -5.40 -14.66 6.26
CA LYS A 167 -4.38 -15.68 5.98
C LYS A 167 -3.36 -15.24 4.93
N LEU A 168 -3.79 -14.50 3.90
CA LEU A 168 -2.89 -13.95 2.89
C LEU A 168 -1.92 -12.89 3.46
N ALA A 169 -2.32 -12.15 4.48
CA ALA A 169 -1.45 -11.14 5.11
C ALA A 169 -0.47 -11.73 6.12
N ALA A 170 -0.70 -12.96 6.57
CA ALA A 170 0.08 -13.56 7.65
C ALA A 170 1.53 -13.86 7.22
N ASN A 171 1.73 -14.50 6.06
CA ASN A 171 3.06 -14.93 5.59
C ASN A 171 3.16 -14.96 4.05
N PRO A 172 2.97 -13.84 3.34
CA PRO A 172 3.18 -13.78 1.90
C PRO A 172 4.68 -13.78 1.55
N ASP A 173 5.05 -14.26 0.36
CA ASP A 173 6.40 -14.06 -0.18
C ASP A 173 6.63 -12.54 -0.39
N VAL A 174 5.64 -11.87 -0.99
CA VAL A 174 5.63 -10.42 -1.22
C VAL A 174 4.29 -9.83 -0.78
N PHE A 175 4.34 -8.77 0.04
CA PHE A 175 3.16 -7.99 0.44
C PHE A 175 3.28 -6.55 -0.04
N ILE A 176 2.38 -6.13 -0.93
CA ILE A 176 2.33 -4.76 -1.46
C ILE A 176 1.10 -4.05 -0.89
N ASN A 177 1.34 -3.01 -0.12
CA ASN A 177 0.31 -2.18 0.50
C ASN A 177 0.02 -0.96 -0.40
N ILE A 178 -1.24 -0.78 -0.85
CA ILE A 178 -1.62 0.32 -1.75
C ILE A 178 -2.72 1.17 -1.09
N PRO A 179 -2.37 1.98 -0.06
CA PRO A 179 -3.32 2.82 0.67
C PRO A 179 -3.68 4.08 -0.12
N VAL A 180 -4.84 4.66 0.20
CA VAL A 180 -5.19 6.04 -0.18
C VAL A 180 -4.81 7.00 0.96
N LEU A 181 -4.17 8.12 0.62
CA LEU A 181 -3.93 9.21 1.57
C LEU A 181 -5.17 10.11 1.65
N LYS A 182 -5.97 9.96 2.70
CA LYS A 182 -7.21 10.72 2.89
C LYS A 182 -7.53 10.98 4.36
N HIS A 183 -8.47 11.91 4.60
CA HIS A 183 -9.01 12.17 5.94
C HIS A 183 -9.76 10.96 6.50
N HIS A 184 -9.72 10.79 7.82
CA HIS A 184 -10.49 9.79 8.56
C HIS A 184 -10.96 10.34 9.92
N GLY A 185 -12.25 10.24 10.22
CA GLY A 185 -12.83 10.79 11.45
C GLY A 185 -12.15 10.28 12.73
N GLY A 186 -12.00 8.97 12.89
CA GLY A 186 -11.43 8.37 14.10
C GLY A 186 -9.89 8.40 14.18
N ALA A 187 -9.20 8.22 13.05
CA ALA A 187 -7.72 8.20 13.01
C ALA A 187 -7.12 9.51 12.47
N LYS A 188 -7.95 10.53 12.18
CA LYS A 188 -7.60 11.81 11.54
C LYS A 188 -7.07 11.66 10.11
N ILE A 189 -6.21 10.68 9.84
CA ILE A 189 -5.62 10.40 8.53
C ILE A 189 -5.64 8.91 8.23
N THR A 190 -5.87 8.54 6.96
CA THR A 190 -5.56 7.20 6.42
C THR A 190 -4.28 7.27 5.61
N CYS A 191 -3.46 6.25 5.74
CA CYS A 191 -2.30 6.00 4.91
C CYS A 191 -1.82 4.55 5.17
N ALA A 192 -0.57 4.24 4.93
CA ALA A 192 0.03 2.91 4.98
C ALA A 192 -0.39 2.08 6.22
N LEU A 193 -0.14 2.59 7.43
CA LEU A 193 -0.42 1.83 8.66
C LEU A 193 -1.92 1.62 8.90
N LYS A 194 -2.74 2.66 8.62
CA LYS A 194 -4.20 2.55 8.77
C LYS A 194 -4.80 1.54 7.79
N ASN A 195 -4.23 1.39 6.59
CA ASN A 195 -4.70 0.44 5.59
C ASN A 195 -4.60 -1.01 6.08
N TYR A 196 -3.71 -1.33 7.02
CA TYR A 196 -3.61 -2.66 7.62
C TYR A 196 -4.85 -3.10 8.40
N MET A 197 -5.73 -2.18 8.80
CA MET A 197 -7.02 -2.58 9.40
C MET A 197 -7.86 -3.44 8.46
N GLY A 198 -7.68 -3.33 7.14
CA GLY A 198 -8.27 -4.24 6.16
C GLY A 198 -7.66 -5.64 6.12
N CYS A 199 -6.64 -5.92 6.94
CA CYS A 199 -6.12 -7.27 7.16
C CYS A 199 -6.73 -7.95 8.41
N ILE A 200 -7.58 -7.25 9.16
CA ILE A 200 -8.06 -7.66 10.50
C ILE A 200 -9.56 -7.95 10.46
N TYR A 201 -9.99 -9.08 11.04
CA TYR A 201 -11.40 -9.45 11.13
C TYR A 201 -12.14 -8.57 12.13
N ASP A 202 -11.78 -8.61 13.40
CA ASP A 202 -12.45 -7.84 14.46
C ASP A 202 -11.84 -6.44 14.66
N ARG A 203 -11.90 -5.62 13.61
CA ARG A 203 -11.45 -4.22 13.70
C ARG A 203 -12.40 -3.30 14.47
N GLN A 204 -13.65 -3.74 14.77
CA GLN A 204 -14.56 -3.00 15.66
C GLN A 204 -13.99 -2.93 17.08
N TRP A 205 -13.30 -3.97 17.52
CA TRP A 205 -12.57 -3.95 18.78
C TRP A 205 -11.53 -2.81 18.81
N TRP A 206 -10.79 -2.58 17.71
CA TRP A 206 -9.82 -1.49 17.60
C TRP A 206 -10.49 -0.12 17.72
N HIS A 207 -11.67 0.07 17.11
CA HIS A 207 -12.43 1.32 17.23
C HIS A 207 -12.88 1.63 18.66
N ARG A 208 -13.05 0.60 19.50
CA ARG A 208 -13.46 0.74 20.91
C ARG A 208 -12.28 0.82 21.87
N ASN A 209 -11.06 0.49 21.43
CA ASN A 209 -9.88 0.34 22.28
C ASN A 209 -8.65 1.00 21.64
N ASP A 210 -8.43 2.29 21.86
CA ASP A 210 -7.26 3.03 21.37
C ASP A 210 -6.79 2.62 19.95
N MET A 211 -7.63 2.90 18.97
CA MET A 211 -7.38 2.53 17.58
C MET A 211 -5.99 2.96 17.06
N PRO A 212 -5.46 4.17 17.34
CA PRO A 212 -4.11 4.56 16.95
C PRO A 212 -3.03 3.63 17.50
N GLN A 213 -3.13 3.22 18.77
CA GLN A 213 -2.18 2.29 19.37
C GLN A 213 -2.31 0.89 18.76
N CYS A 214 -3.52 0.39 18.52
CA CYS A 214 -3.74 -0.90 17.86
C CYS A 214 -3.13 -0.94 16.45
N ILE A 215 -3.27 0.14 15.67
CA ILE A 215 -2.65 0.28 14.35
C ILE A 215 -1.12 0.20 14.46
N ALA A 216 -0.53 0.94 15.40
CA ALA A 216 0.91 0.93 15.65
C ALA A 216 1.41 -0.45 16.10
N ASP A 217 0.66 -1.12 16.97
CA ASP A 217 0.97 -2.45 17.48
C ASP A 217 1.00 -3.48 16.35
N TYR A 218 -0.03 -3.52 15.52
CA TYR A 218 -0.09 -4.44 14.38
C TYR A 218 1.05 -4.20 13.37
N ALA A 219 1.39 -2.94 13.12
CA ALA A 219 2.51 -2.59 12.24
C ALA A 219 3.85 -3.19 12.70
N THR A 220 3.99 -3.56 13.97
CA THR A 220 5.21 -4.18 14.48
C THR A 220 5.42 -5.61 13.98
N CYS A 221 4.38 -6.27 13.49
CA CYS A 221 4.44 -7.66 13.01
C CYS A 221 4.12 -7.81 11.53
N GLN A 222 3.50 -6.81 10.87
CA GLN A 222 3.21 -6.86 9.44
C GLN A 222 4.47 -6.57 8.62
N LYS A 223 4.91 -7.59 7.87
CA LYS A 223 6.01 -7.44 6.90
C LYS A 223 5.44 -6.88 5.59
N THR A 224 5.86 -5.71 5.20
CA THR A 224 5.50 -5.08 3.92
C THR A 224 6.74 -4.93 3.06
N THR A 225 6.66 -5.42 1.83
CA THR A 225 7.76 -5.38 0.85
C THR A 225 7.80 -4.03 0.15
N LEU A 226 6.63 -3.49 -0.22
CA LEU A 226 6.49 -2.22 -0.91
C LEU A 226 5.20 -1.52 -0.45
N THR A 227 5.26 -0.21 -0.29
CA THR A 227 4.06 0.63 -0.09
C THR A 227 3.96 1.64 -1.23
N ILE A 228 2.80 1.68 -1.88
CA ILE A 228 2.46 2.63 -2.95
C ILE A 228 1.30 3.47 -2.43
N VAL A 229 1.57 4.72 -2.08
CA VAL A 229 0.54 5.63 -1.57
C VAL A 229 -0.12 6.34 -2.75
N ASP A 230 -1.44 6.15 -2.85
CA ASP A 230 -2.31 6.75 -3.85
C ASP A 230 -2.95 8.05 -3.33
#